data_f7cb721310a6b766e76f4c7c3ed046f8
#
_entry.id   f7cb721310a6b766e76f4c7c3ed046f8
#
_cell.length_a   1.000
_cell.length_b   1.000
_cell.length_c   1.000
_cell.angle_alpha   90.00
_cell.angle_beta   90.00
_cell.angle_gamma   90.00
#
_symmetry.space_group_name_H-M   'P 1'
#
loop_
_entity.id
_entity.type
_entity.pdbx_description
1 polymer ?
#
loop_
_entity_poly.entity_id
_entity_poly.type
_entity_poly.pdbx_seq_one_letter_code
_entity_poly.pdbx_strand_id
1 'polypeptide(L)' 'MTIRDAIEKIADNVVITIENNGVVLFKGKKEKALKTVYADMQMSGFRYNSKELNLMIK' A
#
# COMPACT_ATOMS: atom_id res chain seq x y z
N MET A 1 9.74 5.26 6.26
CA MET A 1 8.85 4.08 6.37
C MET A 1 8.60 3.51 4.99
N THR A 2 8.76 2.21 4.83
CA THR A 2 8.47 1.54 3.56
C THR A 2 7.01 1.12 3.49
N ILE A 3 6.58 0.78 2.27
CA ILE A 3 5.23 0.26 2.07
C ILE A 3 5.01 -0.99 2.92
N ARG A 4 6.02 -1.86 3.02
CA ARG A 4 5.97 -3.07 3.84
C ARG A 4 5.68 -2.74 5.30
N ASP A 5 6.36 -1.75 5.85
CA ASP A 5 6.17 -1.35 7.24
C ASP A 5 4.73 -0.90 7.51
N ALA A 6 4.16 -0.17 6.58
CA ALA A 6 2.78 0.30 6.71
C ALA A 6 1.78 -0.85 6.59
N ILE A 7 1.99 -1.73 5.61
CA ILE A 7 1.06 -2.82 5.32
C ILE A 7 1.03 -3.87 6.44
N GLU A 8 2.17 -4.17 7.04
CA GLU A 8 2.25 -5.20 8.08
C GLU A 8 1.37 -4.92 9.28
N LYS A 9 1.04 -3.66 9.50
CA LYS A 9 0.21 -3.24 10.63
C LYS A 9 -1.28 -3.21 10.31
N ILE A 10 -1.65 -3.58 9.09
CA ILE A 10 -3.03 -3.47 8.61
C ILE A 10 -3.69 -4.86 8.66
N ALA A 11 -5.00 -4.88 8.89
CA ALA A 11 -5.76 -6.13 8.88
C ALA A 11 -5.78 -6.77 7.48
N ASP A 12 -5.89 -8.09 7.45
CA ASP A 12 -5.80 -8.84 6.19
C ASP A 12 -6.93 -8.55 5.20
N ASN A 13 -8.07 -8.08 5.71
CA ASN A 13 -9.24 -7.84 4.86
C ASN A 13 -9.29 -6.43 4.26
N VAL A 14 -8.25 -5.65 4.48
CA VAL A 14 -8.19 -4.29 3.92
C VAL A 14 -7.61 -4.35 2.51
N VAL A 15 -8.25 -3.63 1.59
CA VAL A 15 -7.75 -3.51 0.22
C VAL A 15 -6.61 -2.48 0.20
N ILE A 16 -5.48 -2.87 -0.37
CA ILE A 16 -4.30 -2.02 -0.47
C ILE A 16 -4.20 -1.48 -1.88
N THR A 17 -4.06 -0.17 -2.01
CA THR A 17 -3.79 0.48 -3.30
C THR A 17 -2.47 1.21 -3.19
N ILE A 18 -1.57 0.95 -4.11
CA ILE A 18 -0.27 1.62 -4.18
C ILE A 18 -0.27 2.49 -5.43
N GLU A 19 0.00 3.77 -5.25
CA GLU A 19 -0.03 4.71 -6.37
C GLU A 19 1.17 5.66 -6.37
N ASN A 20 1.45 6.20 -7.54
CA ASN A 20 2.50 7.18 -7.73
C ASN A 20 1.97 8.26 -8.66
N ASN A 21 1.90 9.50 -8.16
CA ASN A 21 1.39 10.66 -8.91
C ASN A 21 0.01 10.41 -9.53
N GLY A 22 -0.87 9.76 -8.76
CA GLY A 22 -2.22 9.48 -9.22
C GLY A 22 -2.37 8.26 -10.11
N VAL A 23 -1.24 7.59 -10.44
CA VAL A 23 -1.28 6.36 -11.22
C VAL A 23 -1.27 5.16 -10.29
N VAL A 24 -2.28 4.30 -10.40
CA VAL A 24 -2.38 3.10 -9.58
C VAL A 24 -1.40 2.06 -10.11
N LEU A 25 -0.47 1.65 -9.25
CA LEU A 25 0.53 0.64 -9.58
C LEU A 25 0.12 -0.76 -9.12
N PHE A 26 -0.67 -0.83 -8.05
CA PHE A 26 -1.12 -2.09 -7.50
C PHE A 26 -2.42 -1.87 -6.73
N LYS A 27 -3.31 -2.86 -6.80
CA LYS A 27 -4.53 -2.87 -6.00
C LYS A 27 -4.85 -4.32 -5.66
N GLY A 28 -4.99 -4.61 -4.38
CA GLY A 28 -5.28 -5.96 -3.94
C GLY A 28 -5.13 -6.10 -2.46
N LYS A 29 -5.07 -7.33 -1.99
CA LYS A 29 -4.97 -7.62 -0.57
C LYS A 29 -3.53 -7.52 -0.08
N LYS A 30 -3.38 -7.35 1.23
CA LYS A 30 -2.10 -7.25 1.93
C LYS A 30 -1.10 -8.33 1.50
N GLU A 31 -1.54 -9.58 1.47
CA GLU A 31 -0.68 -10.70 1.14
C GLU A 31 -0.01 -10.53 -0.22
N LYS A 32 -0.77 -10.11 -1.21
CA LYS A 32 -0.24 -9.89 -2.56
C LYS A 32 0.59 -8.63 -2.64
N ALA A 33 0.20 -7.59 -1.90
CA ALA A 33 0.95 -6.34 -1.88
C ALA A 33 2.37 -6.56 -1.37
N LEU A 34 2.54 -7.41 -0.36
CA LEU A 34 3.84 -7.71 0.21
C LEU A 34 4.77 -8.45 -0.75
N LYS A 35 4.21 -9.06 -1.79
CA LYS A 35 5.00 -9.79 -2.79
C LYS A 35 5.41 -8.92 -3.97
N THR A 36 4.99 -7.66 -4.00
CA THR A 36 5.34 -6.76 -5.09
C THR A 36 6.68 -6.09 -4.84
N VAL A 37 7.28 -5.58 -5.91
CA VAL A 37 8.52 -4.80 -5.80
C VAL A 37 8.29 -3.49 -5.04
N TYR A 38 7.05 -3.03 -4.98
CA TYR A 38 6.73 -1.77 -4.32
C TYR A 38 6.80 -1.86 -2.79
N ALA A 39 6.75 -3.07 -2.25
CA ALA A 39 6.75 -3.27 -0.80
C ALA A 39 7.98 -2.67 -0.12
N ASP A 40 9.11 -2.68 -0.79
CA ASP A 40 10.36 -2.16 -0.24
C ASP A 40 10.60 -0.69 -0.56
N MET A 41 9.69 -0.05 -1.28
CA MET A 41 9.82 1.36 -1.62
C MET A 41 9.39 2.27 -0.47
N GLN A 42 9.98 3.46 -0.43
CA GLN A 42 9.62 4.46 0.58
C GLN A 42 8.24 5.02 0.30
N MET A 43 7.46 5.12 1.35
CA MET A 43 6.12 5.69 1.30
C MET A 43 6.20 7.20 1.49
N SER A 44 5.57 7.97 0.59
CA SER A 44 5.53 9.42 0.72
C SER A 44 4.28 9.90 1.46
N GLY A 45 3.24 9.08 1.52
CA GLY A 45 2.03 9.41 2.23
C GLY A 45 1.03 8.29 2.19
N PHE A 46 -0.06 8.44 2.92
CA PHE A 46 -1.09 7.43 2.91
C PHE A 46 -2.46 8.07 3.18
N ARG A 47 -3.50 7.35 2.77
CA ARG A 47 -4.88 7.74 3.07
C ARG A 47 -5.64 6.48 3.45
N TYR A 48 -6.19 6.46 4.64
CA TYR A 48 -6.98 5.34 5.14
C TYR A 48 -8.46 5.68 5.01
N ASN A 49 -9.20 4.78 4.40
CA ASN A 49 -10.64 4.89 4.26
C ASN A 49 -11.23 3.55 4.69
N SER A 50 -12.42 3.55 5.28
CA SER A 50 -13.03 2.43 6.03
C SER A 50 -12.53 1.00 5.73
N LYS A 51 -12.32 0.63 4.47
CA LYS A 51 -11.83 -0.70 4.10
C LYS A 51 -10.71 -0.66 3.07
N GLU A 52 -10.19 0.53 2.79
CA GLU A 52 -9.14 0.70 1.80
C GLU A 52 -7.99 1.53 2.38
N LEU A 53 -6.79 1.13 2.04
CA LEU A 53 -5.60 1.88 2.39
C LEU A 53 -4.90 2.27 1.11
N ASN A 54 -4.81 3.57 0.84
CA ASN A 54 -4.09 4.08 -0.32
C ASN A 54 -2.72 4.53 0.13
N LEU A 55 -1.70 3.96 -0.48
CA LEU A 55 -0.31 4.27 -0.18
C LEU A 55 0.32 4.94 -1.39
N MET A 56 1.00 6.06 -1.13
CA MET A 56 1.64 6.82 -2.18
C MET A 56 3.14 6.68 -2.07
N ILE A 57 3.79 6.40 -3.19
CA ILE A 57 5.24 6.32 -3.27
C ILE A 57 5.77 7.47 -4.10
N LYS A 58 7.03 7.76 -3.90
CA LYS A 58 7.68 8.80 -4.70
C LYS A 58 8.18 8.24 -6.02
#